data_bcf0fd15a127ffe7fd0d44c274be151e
#
_entry.id   bcf0fd15a127ffe7fd0d44c274be151e
#
_cell.length_a   1.000
_cell.length_b   1.000
_cell.length_c   1.000
_cell.angle_alpha   90.00
_cell.angle_beta   90.00
_cell.angle_gamma   90.00
#
_symmetry.space_group_name_H-M   'P 1'
#
loop_
_entity.id
_entity.type
_entity.pdbx_description
1 polymer ?
#
loop_
_entity_poly.entity_id
_entity_poly.type
_entity_poly.pdbx_seq_one_letter_code
_entity_poly.pdbx_strand_id
1 'polypeptide(L)'
;VVLGSCVVEKHFTDNEKLKGPDHPHSMNPNQFAKMVNDIRLIESAKGDGIKKVEKSEKETRIIQRRSVFTITKIKKGQKFTRKNIRTLRPFIGLPASMFGKIINKKAKRNLKEFIPITLKDF
;
A
#
# COMPACT_ATOMS: atom_id res chain seq x y z
N VAL A 1 -2.75 -25.48 3.34
CA VAL A 1 -3.59 -24.31 3.65
C VAL A 1 -3.41 -23.25 2.58
N VAL A 2 -2.19 -22.82 2.27
CA VAL A 2 -1.93 -21.80 1.22
C VAL A 2 -2.55 -22.18 -0.13
N LEU A 3 -2.42 -23.45 -0.51
CA LEU A 3 -2.96 -24.00 -1.75
C LEU A 3 -4.45 -24.42 -1.68
N GLY A 4 -5.15 -24.09 -0.58
CA GLY A 4 -6.58 -24.37 -0.43
C GLY A 4 -6.92 -25.62 0.39
N SER A 5 -5.94 -26.26 1.03
CA SER A 5 -6.23 -27.39 1.95
C SER A 5 -7.06 -26.91 3.14
N CYS A 6 -8.14 -27.60 3.45
CA CYS A 6 -9.06 -27.28 4.55
C CYS A 6 -8.90 -28.23 5.75
N VAL A 7 -8.24 -29.37 5.55
CA VAL A 7 -8.00 -30.39 6.57
C VAL A 7 -6.53 -30.79 6.51
N VAL A 8 -5.92 -30.95 7.67
CA VAL A 8 -4.55 -31.48 7.82
C VAL A 8 -4.62 -32.68 8.76
N GLU A 9 -4.19 -33.82 8.28
CA GLU A 9 -4.05 -35.05 9.05
C GLU A 9 -2.57 -35.37 9.24
N LYS A 10 -2.16 -35.73 10.44
CA LYS A 10 -0.78 -36.10 10.77
C LYS A 10 -0.72 -37.08 11.92
N HIS A 11 0.08 -38.12 11.78
CA HIS A 11 0.42 -39.03 12.87
C HIS A 11 1.01 -38.24 14.03
N PHE A 12 0.61 -38.63 15.24
CA PHE A 12 0.98 -37.97 16.49
C PHE A 12 1.58 -38.96 17.48
N THR A 13 2.61 -38.57 18.21
CA THR A 13 3.25 -39.38 19.24
C THR A 13 3.78 -38.52 20.38
N ASP A 14 3.81 -39.06 21.59
CA ASP A 14 4.47 -38.40 22.73
C ASP A 14 6.01 -38.48 22.60
N ASN A 15 6.52 -39.51 21.91
CA ASN A 15 7.96 -39.69 21.73
C ASN A 15 8.25 -40.45 20.43
N GLU A 16 8.96 -39.82 19.51
CA GLU A 16 9.38 -40.38 18.22
C GLU A 16 10.32 -41.59 18.34
N LYS A 17 10.94 -41.82 19.54
CA LYS A 17 11.86 -42.91 19.80
C LYS A 17 11.18 -44.18 20.32
N LEU A 18 9.88 -44.17 20.48
CA LEU A 18 9.11 -45.35 20.87
C LEU A 18 9.17 -46.43 19.78
N LYS A 19 9.05 -47.68 20.20
CA LYS A 19 9.04 -48.85 19.27
C LYS A 19 7.69 -48.88 18.57
N GLY A 20 7.69 -48.86 17.24
CA GLY A 20 6.51 -48.99 16.40
C GLY A 20 6.75 -48.34 15.04
N PRO A 21 5.98 -48.73 14.00
CA PRO A 21 6.21 -48.26 12.64
C PRO A 21 5.92 -46.78 12.45
N ASP A 22 5.00 -46.21 13.23
CA ASP A 22 4.49 -44.84 13.00
C ASP A 22 5.22 -43.77 13.81
N HIS A 23 5.84 -44.11 14.95
CA HIS A 23 6.50 -43.15 15.83
C HIS A 23 7.57 -42.30 15.14
N PRO A 24 8.47 -42.88 14.31
CA PRO A 24 9.53 -42.10 13.65
C PRO A 24 8.99 -41.06 12.64
N HIS A 25 7.75 -41.24 12.16
CA HIS A 25 7.11 -40.38 11.17
C HIS A 25 6.03 -39.49 11.77
N SER A 26 5.79 -39.59 13.07
CA SER A 26 4.78 -38.82 13.80
C SER A 26 5.33 -37.46 14.24
N MET A 27 4.46 -36.52 14.47
CA MET A 27 4.79 -35.27 15.15
C MET A 27 4.65 -35.43 16.65
N ASN A 28 5.61 -34.89 17.40
CA ASN A 28 5.49 -34.75 18.83
C ASN A 28 4.63 -33.50 19.19
N PRO A 29 4.22 -33.31 20.48
CA PRO A 29 3.37 -32.19 20.89
C PRO A 29 3.89 -30.82 20.47
N ASN A 30 5.19 -30.56 20.57
CA ASN A 30 5.79 -29.29 20.22
C ASN A 30 5.74 -29.02 18.72
N GLN A 31 6.05 -30.02 17.91
CA GLN A 31 5.98 -29.94 16.45
C GLN A 31 4.53 -29.72 15.98
N PHE A 32 3.58 -30.42 16.60
CA PHE A 32 2.16 -30.26 16.27
C PHE A 32 1.64 -28.86 16.63
N ALA A 33 1.97 -28.37 17.82
CA ALA A 33 1.63 -27.00 18.25
C ALA A 33 2.23 -25.95 17.30
N LYS A 34 3.48 -26.15 16.88
CA LYS A 34 4.10 -25.25 15.89
C LYS A 34 3.38 -25.29 14.57
N MET A 35 3.03 -26.45 14.05
CA MET A 35 2.24 -26.59 12.81
C MET A 35 0.91 -25.83 12.89
N VAL A 36 0.19 -25.97 14.00
CA VAL A 36 -1.10 -25.27 14.20
C VAL A 36 -0.88 -23.75 14.20
N ASN A 37 0.14 -23.27 14.92
CA ASN A 37 0.46 -21.83 14.94
C ASN A 37 0.85 -21.29 13.56
N ASP A 38 1.66 -22.04 12.80
CA ASP A 38 2.05 -21.67 11.45
C ASP A 38 0.82 -21.60 10.51
N ILE A 39 -0.13 -22.53 10.65
CA ILE A 39 -1.40 -22.50 9.90
C ILE A 39 -2.19 -21.23 10.22
N ARG A 40 -2.35 -20.88 11.51
CA ARG A 40 -3.08 -19.66 11.93
C ARG A 40 -2.39 -18.38 11.44
N LEU A 41 -1.06 -18.37 11.46
CA LEU A 41 -0.29 -17.26 10.91
C LEU A 41 -0.55 -17.08 9.40
N ILE A 42 -0.55 -18.17 8.64
CA ILE A 42 -0.84 -18.17 7.20
C ILE A 42 -2.27 -17.70 6.93
N GLU A 43 -3.25 -18.17 7.69
CA GLU A 43 -4.65 -17.73 7.56
C GLU A 43 -4.78 -16.21 7.76
N SER A 44 -4.11 -15.68 8.77
CA SER A 44 -4.05 -14.24 9.03
C SER A 44 -3.37 -13.46 7.90
N ALA A 45 -2.25 -13.98 7.38
CA ALA A 45 -1.46 -13.33 6.33
C ALA A 45 -2.13 -13.36 4.94
N LYS A 46 -2.98 -14.36 4.69
CA LYS A 46 -3.68 -14.54 3.40
C LYS A 46 -4.60 -13.35 3.06
N GLY A 47 -5.21 -12.74 4.08
CA GLY A 47 -6.15 -11.63 3.92
C GLY A 47 -7.40 -11.99 3.10
N ASP A 48 -8.08 -10.96 2.60
CA ASP A 48 -9.34 -11.09 1.85
C ASP A 48 -9.16 -10.96 0.31
N GLY A 49 -7.94 -10.77 -0.16
CA GLY A 49 -7.65 -10.55 -1.58
C GLY A 49 -8.11 -9.20 -2.13
N ILE A 50 -8.69 -8.33 -1.32
CA ILE A 50 -9.22 -7.03 -1.75
C ILE A 50 -8.13 -5.96 -1.63
N LYS A 51 -7.75 -5.37 -2.76
CA LYS A 51 -6.78 -4.26 -2.76
C LYS A 51 -7.42 -2.98 -2.21
N LYS A 52 -7.05 -2.61 -0.98
CA LYS A 52 -7.50 -1.38 -0.30
C LYS A 52 -6.33 -0.67 0.37
N VAL A 53 -6.56 0.59 0.73
CA VAL A 53 -5.60 1.37 1.53
C VAL A 53 -5.85 1.05 3.00
N GLU A 54 -4.89 0.44 3.65
CA GLU A 54 -4.98 0.10 5.06
C GLU A 54 -4.97 1.34 5.97
N LYS A 55 -5.46 1.18 7.21
CA LYS A 55 -5.52 2.30 8.18
C LYS A 55 -4.16 2.93 8.40
N SER A 56 -3.11 2.10 8.53
CA SER A 56 -1.71 2.52 8.72
C SER A 56 -1.12 3.28 7.53
N GLU A 57 -1.68 3.09 6.32
CA GLU A 57 -1.18 3.73 5.10
C GLU A 57 -1.82 5.09 4.80
N LYS A 58 -2.93 5.45 5.47
CA LYS A 58 -3.70 6.66 5.15
C LYS A 58 -2.89 7.94 5.26
N GLU A 59 -2.15 8.12 6.35
CA GLU A 59 -1.29 9.29 6.55
C GLU A 59 -0.12 9.29 5.59
N THR A 60 0.56 8.16 5.44
CA THR A 60 1.66 7.97 4.50
C THR A 60 1.23 8.29 3.06
N ARG A 61 0.00 7.90 2.68
CA ARG A 61 -0.56 8.22 1.37
C ARG A 61 -0.64 9.73 1.11
N ILE A 62 -1.00 10.53 2.11
CA ILE A 62 -1.07 11.99 1.98
C ILE A 62 0.34 12.58 1.93
N ILE A 63 1.22 12.20 2.86
CA ILE A 63 2.57 12.75 2.97
C ILE A 63 3.45 12.36 1.79
N GLN A 64 3.39 11.12 1.33
CA GLN A 64 4.31 10.56 0.35
C GLN A 64 3.88 10.75 -1.11
N ARG A 65 2.58 10.85 -1.39
CA ARG A 65 2.12 11.13 -2.76
C ARG A 65 2.40 12.57 -3.16
N ARG A 66 2.55 12.78 -4.47
CA ARG A 66 2.80 14.11 -5.02
C ARG A 66 1.53 14.72 -5.59
N SER A 67 1.41 16.01 -5.46
CA SER A 67 0.44 16.84 -6.20
C SER A 67 1.16 17.93 -7.00
N VAL A 68 0.42 18.64 -7.84
CA VAL A 68 0.98 19.70 -8.67
C VAL A 68 1.02 21.01 -7.89
N PHE A 69 2.18 21.65 -7.85
CA PHE A 69 2.43 22.93 -7.19
C PHE A 69 2.96 23.95 -8.17
N THR A 70 2.71 25.21 -7.89
CA THR A 70 3.49 26.32 -8.47
C THR A 70 4.90 26.31 -7.89
N ILE A 71 5.90 26.65 -8.69
CA ILE A 71 7.28 26.85 -8.25
C ILE A 71 7.76 28.30 -8.47
N THR A 72 6.89 29.12 -9.05
CA THR A 72 7.04 30.56 -9.19
C THR A 72 5.68 31.23 -9.06
N LYS A 73 5.64 32.54 -8.88
CA LYS A 73 4.39 33.30 -8.96
C LYS A 73 3.81 33.23 -10.38
N ILE A 74 2.49 33.02 -10.49
CA ILE A 74 1.76 32.94 -11.76
C ILE A 74 0.66 34.00 -11.75
N LYS A 75 0.62 34.87 -12.74
CA LYS A 75 -0.42 35.90 -12.89
C LYS A 75 -1.69 35.31 -13.52
N LYS A 76 -2.85 35.88 -13.21
CA LYS A 76 -4.12 35.58 -13.92
C LYS A 76 -3.91 35.69 -15.43
N GLY A 77 -4.40 34.69 -16.17
CA GLY A 77 -4.24 34.59 -17.63
C GLY A 77 -2.92 33.98 -18.10
N GLN A 78 -1.90 33.88 -17.25
CA GLN A 78 -0.63 33.26 -17.58
C GLN A 78 -0.78 31.76 -17.76
N LYS A 79 -0.10 31.16 -18.74
CA LYS A 79 -0.10 29.72 -18.98
C LYS A 79 0.71 28.94 -17.95
N PHE A 80 0.21 27.79 -17.53
CA PHE A 80 0.99 26.79 -16.82
C PHE A 80 2.00 26.14 -17.77
N THR A 81 3.24 26.06 -17.32
CA THR A 81 4.38 25.53 -18.07
C THR A 81 5.25 24.65 -17.19
N ARG A 82 6.10 23.82 -17.79
CA ARG A 82 7.10 23.05 -17.04
C ARG A 82 8.10 23.92 -16.25
N LYS A 83 8.18 25.23 -16.55
CA LYS A 83 9.06 26.19 -15.86
C LYS A 83 8.43 26.80 -14.61
N ASN A 84 7.09 26.82 -14.48
CA ASN A 84 6.40 27.49 -13.38
C ASN A 84 5.57 26.54 -12.50
N ILE A 85 5.43 25.25 -12.87
CA ILE A 85 4.79 24.22 -12.04
C ILE A 85 5.65 22.97 -11.95
N ARG A 86 5.48 22.22 -10.86
CA ARG A 86 6.16 20.95 -10.61
C ARG A 86 5.33 20.02 -9.73
N THR A 87 5.63 18.71 -9.75
CA THR A 87 5.00 17.76 -8.83
C THR A 87 5.83 17.65 -7.56
N LEU A 88 5.26 18.06 -6.44
CA LEU A 88 5.89 18.05 -5.12
C LEU A 88 5.02 17.27 -4.11
N ARG A 89 5.58 16.87 -2.99
CA ARG A 89 4.86 16.36 -1.81
C ARG A 89 4.47 17.56 -0.92
N PRO A 90 3.40 17.46 -0.15
CA PRO A 90 2.45 16.35 0.04
C PRO A 90 1.30 16.34 -0.99
N PHE A 91 0.37 15.37 -0.84
CA PHE A 91 -0.82 15.25 -1.68
C PHE A 91 -1.97 16.12 -1.14
N ILE A 92 -1.98 17.41 -1.47
CA ILE A 92 -2.97 18.40 -1.00
C ILE A 92 -3.61 19.23 -2.14
N GLY A 93 -3.33 18.88 -3.39
CA GLY A 93 -3.86 19.55 -4.59
C GLY A 93 -4.17 18.55 -5.69
N LEU A 94 -4.07 18.97 -6.94
CA LEU A 94 -4.24 18.08 -8.09
C LEU A 94 -3.20 16.96 -8.08
N PRO A 95 -3.60 15.71 -8.33
CA PRO A 95 -2.66 14.60 -8.39
C PRO A 95 -1.60 14.81 -9.49
N ALA A 96 -0.42 14.25 -9.29
CA ALA A 96 0.68 14.34 -10.25
C ALA A 96 0.31 13.88 -11.67
N SER A 97 -0.64 12.94 -11.81
CA SER A 97 -1.20 12.48 -13.10
C SER A 97 -1.87 13.59 -13.92
N MET A 98 -2.29 14.68 -13.27
CA MET A 98 -2.88 15.83 -13.93
C MET A 98 -1.84 16.83 -14.48
N PHE A 99 -0.55 16.65 -14.17
CA PHE A 99 0.50 17.60 -14.57
C PHE A 99 0.50 17.90 -16.08
N GLY A 100 0.49 16.86 -16.91
CA GLY A 100 0.44 17.04 -18.36
C GLY A 100 -0.85 17.71 -18.87
N LYS A 101 -1.98 17.45 -18.19
CA LYS A 101 -3.29 17.95 -18.60
C LYS A 101 -3.50 19.44 -18.34
N ILE A 102 -2.71 20.04 -17.43
CA ILE A 102 -2.82 21.47 -17.10
C ILE A 102 -1.79 22.33 -17.84
N ILE A 103 -0.74 21.73 -18.42
CA ILE A 103 0.21 22.46 -19.27
C ILE A 103 -0.54 23.19 -20.38
N ASN A 104 -0.18 24.45 -20.65
CA ASN A 104 -0.79 25.39 -21.59
C ASN A 104 -2.16 25.91 -21.20
N LYS A 105 -2.82 25.43 -20.14
CA LYS A 105 -4.02 26.08 -19.58
C LYS A 105 -3.66 27.40 -18.93
N LYS A 106 -4.60 28.35 -18.90
CA LYS A 106 -4.42 29.68 -18.30
C LYS A 106 -4.87 29.69 -16.85
N ALA A 107 -4.12 30.35 -15.99
CA ALA A 107 -4.51 30.55 -14.60
C ALA A 107 -5.71 31.50 -14.50
N LYS A 108 -6.76 31.13 -13.76
CA LYS A 108 -7.96 31.94 -13.54
C LYS A 108 -7.75 33.04 -12.49
N ARG A 109 -6.73 32.94 -11.65
CA ARG A 109 -6.36 33.91 -10.62
C ARG A 109 -4.85 34.04 -10.47
N ASN A 110 -4.41 35.02 -9.70
CA ASN A 110 -3.00 35.13 -9.32
C ASN A 110 -2.66 34.02 -8.31
N LEU A 111 -1.56 33.34 -8.54
CA LEU A 111 -1.07 32.26 -7.69
C LEU A 111 0.30 32.63 -7.14
N LYS A 112 0.49 32.41 -5.84
CA LYS A 112 1.82 32.53 -5.18
C LYS A 112 2.69 31.33 -5.55
N GLU A 113 3.96 31.39 -5.26
CA GLU A 113 4.86 30.24 -5.37
C GLU A 113 4.59 29.21 -4.26
N PHE A 114 4.94 27.96 -4.51
CA PHE A 114 4.80 26.83 -3.59
C PHE A 114 3.40 26.59 -3.03
N ILE A 115 2.36 26.89 -3.81
CA ILE A 115 0.99 26.53 -3.45
C ILE A 115 0.49 25.37 -4.30
N PRO A 116 -0.35 24.47 -3.72
CA PRO A 116 -0.97 23.39 -4.48
C PRO A 116 -1.97 23.95 -5.48
N ILE A 117 -1.94 23.43 -6.71
CA ILE A 117 -2.90 23.78 -7.75
C ILE A 117 -4.15 22.92 -7.59
N THR A 118 -5.33 23.52 -7.78
CA THR A 118 -6.64 22.88 -7.70
C THR A 118 -7.42 23.06 -9.00
N LEU A 119 -8.56 22.39 -9.13
CA LEU A 119 -9.46 22.57 -10.31
C LEU A 119 -10.01 23.99 -10.45
N LYS A 120 -10.02 24.78 -9.39
CA LYS A 120 -10.49 26.18 -9.39
C LYS A 120 -9.49 27.16 -10.03
N ASP A 121 -8.27 26.73 -10.24
CA ASP A 121 -7.17 27.59 -10.68
C ASP A 121 -7.04 27.70 -12.21
N PHE A 122 -7.80 26.85 -12.99
CA PHE A 122 -7.78 26.85 -14.45
C PHE A 122 -9.09 26.46 -15.09
#